data_c3a365695473ac3357326308dc63d845
#
_entry.id   c3a365695473ac3357326308dc63d845
#
_cell.length_a   1.000
_cell.length_b   1.000
_cell.length_c   1.000
_cell.angle_alpha   90.00
_cell.angle_beta   90.00
_cell.angle_gamma   90.00
#
_symmetry.space_group_name_H-M   'P 1'
#
loop_
_entity.id
_entity.type
_entity.pdbx_description
1 polymer ?
#
loop_
_entity_poly.entity_id
_entity_poly.type
_entity_poly.pdbx_seq_one_letter_code
_entity_poly.pdbx_strand_id
1 'polypeptide(L)'
;APKSIAVFGSRGADFAIRESLAMGFEGPIWSVHPQREQLMGIKCLQSVTDLPHAPDAAYVAVNAESASSTVAQLNEMGAGGALLYASGFSELSDELKIVGLDRQQRLIAAAGDMPIIGPNCYGVINALDRAVLWPDQHGCQPVDKGVGIITQSGNIGLNMTMQKVGLPIAYMFTMGNQAQVDIANVIDAMLDDPRVSAIGLHIEGIPDLVAFDAAARRALSLKIPIVAIKTGRTPAAAKIALSHTSSL
;
A
#
# COMPACT_ATOMS: atom_id res chain seq x y z
N ALA A 1 -8.92 7.72 8.79
CA ALA A 1 -8.34 8.75 7.90
C ALA A 1 -7.02 9.24 8.47
N PRO A 2 -5.93 9.22 7.70
CA PRO A 2 -4.67 9.79 8.17
C PRO A 2 -4.80 11.31 8.28
N LYS A 3 -4.29 11.87 9.36
CA LYS A 3 -4.21 13.33 9.60
C LYS A 3 -2.82 13.86 9.24
N SER A 4 -1.84 12.97 9.13
CA SER A 4 -0.45 13.30 8.80
C SER A 4 0.19 12.21 7.96
N ILE A 5 1.11 12.61 7.06
CA ILE A 5 1.83 11.72 6.16
C ILE A 5 3.33 11.97 6.28
N ALA A 6 4.13 10.91 6.43
CA ALA A 6 5.58 10.96 6.27
C ALA A 6 6.01 10.22 5.00
N VAL A 7 6.89 10.83 4.22
CA VAL A 7 7.34 10.29 2.92
C VAL A 7 8.86 10.13 2.94
N PHE A 8 9.32 8.91 2.73
CA PHE A 8 10.74 8.53 2.80
C PHE A 8 11.29 8.19 1.42
N GLY A 9 12.45 8.73 1.09
CA GLY A 9 13.13 8.47 -0.17
C GLY A 9 13.02 9.60 -1.18
N SER A 10 13.32 9.32 -2.45
CA SER A 10 13.32 10.34 -3.50
C SER A 10 12.43 9.98 -4.69
N ARG A 11 12.69 8.84 -5.33
CA ARG A 11 11.91 8.41 -6.49
C ARG A 11 10.57 7.83 -6.02
N GLY A 12 9.47 8.36 -6.52
CA GLY A 12 8.11 8.01 -6.10
C GLY A 12 7.64 8.80 -4.87
N ALA A 13 8.55 9.25 -4.01
CA ALA A 13 8.24 10.11 -2.87
C ALA A 13 7.72 11.49 -3.30
N ASP A 14 8.31 12.06 -4.36
CA ASP A 14 7.88 13.30 -4.99
C ASP A 14 6.44 13.22 -5.53
N PHE A 15 6.08 12.09 -6.15
CA PHE A 15 4.71 11.85 -6.61
C PHE A 15 3.74 11.76 -5.42
N ALA A 16 4.06 10.99 -4.39
CA ALA A 16 3.19 10.86 -3.22
C ALA A 16 2.88 12.22 -2.57
N ILE A 17 3.86 13.11 -2.49
CA ILE A 17 3.67 14.49 -2.02
C ILE A 17 2.77 15.26 -2.99
N ARG A 18 3.15 15.30 -4.27
CA ARG A 18 2.44 16.08 -5.30
C ARG A 18 0.98 15.66 -5.43
N GLU A 19 0.74 14.36 -5.52
CA GLU A 19 -0.61 13.82 -5.73
C GLU A 19 -1.48 13.98 -4.47
N SER A 20 -0.92 13.88 -3.26
CA SER A 20 -1.66 14.22 -2.03
C SER A 20 -2.06 15.69 -1.99
N LEU A 21 -1.13 16.60 -2.32
CA LEU A 21 -1.44 18.03 -2.40
C LEU A 21 -2.46 18.35 -3.50
N ALA A 22 -2.33 17.73 -4.68
CA ALA A 22 -3.25 17.90 -5.80
C ALA A 22 -4.66 17.35 -5.48
N MET A 23 -4.75 16.27 -4.71
CA MET A 23 -6.01 15.70 -4.21
C MET A 23 -6.66 16.60 -3.14
N GLY A 24 -5.90 17.52 -2.54
CA GLY A 24 -6.36 18.44 -1.50
C GLY A 24 -6.22 17.89 -0.09
N PHE A 25 -5.18 17.10 0.18
CA PHE A 25 -4.83 16.69 1.54
C PHE A 25 -4.41 17.92 2.36
N GLU A 26 -5.05 18.15 3.50
CA GLU A 26 -4.86 19.34 4.33
C GLU A 26 -3.92 19.10 5.53
N GLY A 27 -3.60 17.84 5.81
CA GLY A 27 -2.70 17.49 6.92
C GLY A 27 -1.23 17.78 6.61
N PRO A 28 -0.35 17.80 7.62
CA PRO A 28 1.08 17.93 7.40
C PRO A 28 1.63 16.74 6.60
N ILE A 29 2.51 17.07 5.63
CA ILE A 29 3.31 16.11 4.89
C ILE A 29 4.76 16.38 5.21
N TRP A 30 5.45 15.38 5.76
CA TRP A 30 6.87 15.46 6.05
C TRP A 30 7.66 14.65 5.05
N SER A 31 8.68 15.27 4.47
CA SER A 31 9.66 14.58 3.64
C SER A 31 10.87 14.21 4.47
N VAL A 32 11.31 12.95 4.39
CA VAL A 32 12.50 12.46 5.10
C VAL A 32 13.53 11.95 4.10
N HIS A 33 14.69 12.59 4.08
CA HIS A 33 15.79 12.18 3.21
C HIS A 33 17.14 12.60 3.79
N PRO A 34 18.11 11.68 3.96
CA PRO A 34 19.35 11.96 4.69
C PRO A 34 20.28 12.97 4.01
N GLN A 35 20.11 13.25 2.71
CA GLN A 35 21.03 14.07 1.92
C GLN A 35 20.36 15.23 1.17
N ARG A 36 19.03 15.25 1.08
CA ARG A 36 18.31 16.32 0.38
C ARG A 36 17.89 17.41 1.35
N GLU A 37 17.99 18.65 0.92
CA GLU A 37 17.50 19.79 1.69
C GLU A 37 15.99 19.95 1.56
N GLN A 38 15.46 19.65 0.36
CA GLN A 38 14.02 19.76 0.06
C GLN A 38 13.57 18.78 -1.00
N LEU A 39 12.28 18.41 -0.97
CA LEU A 39 11.57 17.65 -1.97
C LEU A 39 10.21 18.29 -2.21
N MET A 40 9.88 18.61 -3.47
CA MET A 40 8.63 19.31 -3.86
C MET A 40 8.34 20.59 -3.04
N GLY A 41 9.38 21.36 -2.69
CA GLY A 41 9.27 22.58 -1.87
C GLY A 41 9.12 22.34 -0.36
N ILE A 42 9.00 21.08 0.08
CA ILE A 42 8.96 20.72 1.50
C ILE A 42 10.40 20.50 1.98
N LYS A 43 10.77 21.14 3.08
CA LYS A 43 12.06 20.92 3.73
C LYS A 43 12.18 19.45 4.16
N CYS A 44 13.28 18.79 3.78
CA CYS A 44 13.55 17.44 4.21
C CYS A 44 14.08 17.39 5.63
N LEU A 45 13.52 16.49 6.41
CA LEU A 45 14.10 16.00 7.66
C LEU A 45 15.17 14.96 7.35
N GLN A 46 16.18 14.80 8.16
CA GLN A 46 17.28 13.90 7.84
C GLN A 46 17.04 12.46 8.29
N SER A 47 16.20 12.28 9.30
CA SER A 47 15.93 10.97 9.91
C SER A 47 14.49 10.87 10.42
N VAL A 48 14.06 9.66 10.78
CA VAL A 48 12.76 9.41 11.43
C VAL A 48 12.66 10.18 12.75
N THR A 49 13.76 10.27 13.50
CA THR A 49 13.81 10.93 14.82
C THR A 49 13.63 12.45 14.75
N ASP A 50 13.74 13.04 13.56
CA ASP A 50 13.49 14.48 13.35
C ASP A 50 12.01 14.80 13.08
N LEU A 51 11.15 13.77 12.93
CA LEU A 51 9.72 13.96 12.79
C LEU A 51 9.13 14.64 14.04
N PRO A 52 8.27 15.65 13.89
CA PRO A 52 7.68 16.36 15.02
C PRO A 52 6.83 15.48 15.95
N HIS A 53 6.20 14.47 15.36
CA HIS A 53 5.40 13.42 16.05
C HIS A 53 5.22 12.22 15.12
N ALA A 54 4.69 11.12 15.66
CA ALA A 54 4.37 9.92 14.91
C ALA A 54 3.43 10.23 13.73
N PRO A 55 3.74 9.82 12.48
CA PRO A 55 2.85 9.98 11.34
C PRO A 55 1.71 8.95 11.41
N ASP A 56 0.51 9.35 10.97
CA ASP A 56 -0.60 8.38 10.83
C ASP A 56 -0.35 7.41 9.67
N ALA A 57 0.31 7.87 8.61
CA ALA A 57 0.68 7.03 7.48
C ALA A 57 2.10 7.36 6.99
N ALA A 58 2.89 6.34 6.71
CA ALA A 58 4.23 6.49 6.17
C ALA A 58 4.35 5.84 4.77
N TYR A 59 4.86 6.58 3.78
CA TYR A 59 5.26 6.05 2.48
C TYR A 59 6.77 5.81 2.47
N VAL A 60 7.18 4.55 2.50
CA VAL A 60 8.58 4.14 2.64
C VAL A 60 9.11 3.69 1.28
N ALA A 61 9.72 4.62 0.53
CA ALA A 61 10.31 4.39 -0.77
C ALA A 61 11.86 4.38 -0.70
N VAL A 62 12.39 3.77 0.35
CA VAL A 62 13.83 3.49 0.51
C VAL A 62 14.16 2.09 -0.03
N ASN A 63 15.44 1.78 -0.23
CA ASN A 63 15.85 0.44 -0.66
C ASN A 63 15.57 -0.65 0.40
N ALA A 64 15.55 -1.92 -0.03
CA ALA A 64 15.22 -3.05 0.85
C ALA A 64 16.14 -3.18 2.08
N GLU A 65 17.41 -2.79 1.97
CA GLU A 65 18.36 -2.84 3.09
C GLU A 65 17.99 -1.84 4.21
N SER A 66 17.54 -0.64 3.84
CA SER A 66 17.17 0.41 4.78
C SER A 66 15.72 0.30 5.28
N ALA A 67 14.87 -0.50 4.61
CA ALA A 67 13.45 -0.58 4.90
C ALA A 67 13.17 -1.04 6.34
N SER A 68 13.83 -2.13 6.79
CA SER A 68 13.61 -2.67 8.14
C SER A 68 14.00 -1.70 9.25
N SER A 69 15.12 -0.98 9.10
CA SER A 69 15.52 0.03 10.09
C SER A 69 14.58 1.23 10.13
N THR A 70 14.10 1.68 8.96
CA THR A 70 13.12 2.77 8.90
C THR A 70 11.80 2.35 9.55
N VAL A 71 11.33 1.13 9.27
CA VAL A 71 10.10 0.58 9.85
C VAL A 71 10.23 0.39 11.37
N ALA A 72 11.37 -0.10 11.88
CA ALA A 72 11.60 -0.20 13.32
C ALA A 72 11.47 1.16 14.02
N GLN A 73 12.11 2.20 13.49
CA GLN A 73 12.02 3.54 14.05
C GLN A 73 10.60 4.12 13.99
N LEU A 74 9.86 3.87 12.91
CA LEU A 74 8.45 4.27 12.80
C LEU A 74 7.57 3.56 13.82
N ASN A 75 7.79 2.25 14.02
CA ASN A 75 7.09 1.46 15.03
C ASN A 75 7.39 1.96 16.46
N GLU A 76 8.66 2.19 16.78
CA GLU A 76 9.10 2.74 18.07
C GLU A 76 8.48 4.12 18.35
N MET A 77 8.32 4.94 17.31
CA MET A 77 7.68 6.25 17.41
C MET A 77 6.15 6.15 17.59
N GLY A 78 5.54 5.01 17.27
CA GLY A 78 4.10 4.79 17.32
C GLY A 78 3.36 5.27 16.06
N ALA A 79 3.98 5.16 14.89
CA ALA A 79 3.34 5.48 13.61
C ALA A 79 2.09 4.60 13.38
N GLY A 80 1.07 5.15 12.73
CA GLY A 80 -0.20 4.45 12.50
C GLY A 80 -0.11 3.33 11.48
N GLY A 81 0.86 3.38 10.55
CA GLY A 81 1.13 2.33 9.58
C GLY A 81 2.08 2.75 8.48
N ALA A 82 2.65 1.78 7.76
CA ALA A 82 3.58 2.06 6.68
C ALA A 82 3.25 1.29 5.40
N LEU A 83 3.49 1.93 4.25
CA LEU A 83 3.45 1.33 2.94
C LEU A 83 4.88 1.21 2.40
N LEU A 84 5.27 0.00 2.00
CA LEU A 84 6.62 -0.35 1.56
C LEU A 84 6.67 -0.51 0.04
N TYR A 85 7.28 0.48 -0.64
CA TYR A 85 7.38 0.49 -2.10
C TYR A 85 8.46 -0.46 -2.64
N ALA A 86 9.56 -0.60 -1.93
CA ALA A 86 10.73 -1.34 -2.41
C ALA A 86 10.44 -2.82 -2.68
N SER A 87 11.03 -3.34 -3.75
CA SER A 87 11.20 -4.77 -4.04
C SER A 87 12.50 -5.29 -3.43
N GLY A 88 12.72 -6.61 -3.51
CA GLY A 88 13.93 -7.28 -3.00
C GLY A 88 13.65 -8.14 -1.77
N PHE A 89 12.42 -8.62 -1.64
CA PHE A 89 11.93 -9.45 -0.54
C PHE A 89 11.48 -10.84 -1.03
N SER A 90 10.38 -11.39 -0.53
CA SER A 90 9.94 -12.76 -0.84
C SER A 90 9.62 -13.02 -2.31
N GLU A 91 9.42 -11.99 -3.12
CA GLU A 91 9.23 -12.10 -4.57
C GLU A 91 10.51 -12.47 -5.34
N LEU A 92 11.67 -12.41 -4.67
CA LEU A 92 12.93 -12.85 -5.29
C LEU A 92 12.90 -14.35 -5.55
N SER A 93 13.43 -14.75 -6.72
CA SER A 93 13.50 -16.14 -7.16
C SER A 93 14.94 -16.69 -7.12
N ASP A 94 15.06 -17.98 -7.37
CA ASP A 94 16.30 -18.71 -7.56
C ASP A 94 17.31 -18.53 -6.40
N GLU A 95 18.52 -18.16 -6.69
CA GLU A 95 19.62 -18.02 -5.71
C GLU A 95 19.34 -16.94 -4.65
N LEU A 96 18.52 -15.94 -4.97
CA LEU A 96 18.20 -14.83 -4.08
C LEU A 96 16.98 -15.08 -3.20
N LYS A 97 16.27 -16.16 -3.40
CA LYS A 97 15.02 -16.46 -2.66
C LYS A 97 15.22 -16.47 -1.14
N ILE A 98 16.28 -17.12 -0.65
CA ILE A 98 16.57 -17.20 0.79
C ILE A 98 16.84 -15.81 1.36
N VAL A 99 17.58 -14.98 0.63
CA VAL A 99 17.88 -13.59 1.05
C VAL A 99 16.61 -12.76 1.11
N GLY A 100 15.74 -12.90 0.11
CA GLY A 100 14.46 -12.18 0.07
C GLY A 100 13.52 -12.56 1.21
N LEU A 101 13.41 -13.85 1.51
CA LEU A 101 12.63 -14.35 2.63
C LEU A 101 13.15 -13.87 3.99
N ASP A 102 14.46 -13.90 4.21
CA ASP A 102 15.09 -13.39 5.43
C ASP A 102 14.85 -11.89 5.60
N ARG A 103 14.99 -11.10 4.53
CA ARG A 103 14.67 -9.67 4.55
C ARG A 103 13.22 -9.42 4.94
N GLN A 104 12.28 -10.19 4.39
CA GLN A 104 10.86 -10.03 4.70
C GLN A 104 10.55 -10.40 6.16
N GLN A 105 11.16 -11.44 6.69
CA GLN A 105 11.01 -11.79 8.11
C GLN A 105 11.56 -10.69 9.03
N ARG A 106 12.72 -10.14 8.72
CA ARG A 106 13.28 -8.99 9.48
C ARG A 106 12.39 -7.76 9.39
N LEU A 107 11.79 -7.50 8.25
CA LEU A 107 10.85 -6.40 8.06
C LEU A 107 9.59 -6.58 8.92
N ILE A 108 8.99 -7.78 8.94
CA ILE A 108 7.83 -8.10 9.78
C ILE A 108 8.18 -7.95 11.26
N ALA A 109 9.34 -8.47 11.70
CA ALA A 109 9.80 -8.31 13.07
C ALA A 109 10.03 -6.85 13.46
N ALA A 110 10.53 -6.02 12.54
CA ALA A 110 10.73 -4.58 12.74
C ALA A 110 9.40 -3.82 12.85
N ALA A 111 8.38 -4.24 12.11
CA ALA A 111 7.05 -3.64 12.14
C ALA A 111 6.31 -3.90 13.46
N GLY A 112 6.54 -5.06 14.10
CA GLY A 112 5.81 -5.44 15.31
C GLY A 112 4.30 -5.38 15.08
N ASP A 113 3.61 -4.61 15.91
CA ASP A 113 2.15 -4.42 15.82
C ASP A 113 1.74 -3.29 14.85
N MET A 114 2.69 -2.47 14.38
CA MET A 114 2.41 -1.43 13.38
C MET A 114 2.06 -2.08 12.04
N PRO A 115 0.88 -1.82 11.46
CA PRO A 115 0.47 -2.43 10.19
C PRO A 115 1.37 -1.96 9.02
N ILE A 116 1.83 -2.93 8.21
CA ILE A 116 2.58 -2.65 6.99
C ILE A 116 1.90 -3.25 5.76
N ILE A 117 1.79 -2.46 4.69
CA ILE A 117 1.30 -2.89 3.37
C ILE A 117 2.49 -3.08 2.43
N GLY A 118 2.52 -4.19 1.73
CA GLY A 118 3.63 -4.59 0.89
C GLY A 118 4.54 -5.63 1.60
N PRO A 119 5.86 -5.60 1.42
CA PRO A 119 6.66 -4.78 0.50
C PRO A 119 6.35 -5.06 -0.98
N ASN A 120 7.13 -4.45 -1.90
CA ASN A 120 6.89 -4.55 -3.33
C ASN A 120 5.47 -4.07 -3.70
N CYS A 121 5.00 -3.04 -3.01
CA CYS A 121 3.66 -2.48 -3.12
C CYS A 121 3.74 -1.15 -3.88
N TYR A 122 2.94 -1.02 -4.95
CA TYR A 122 2.93 0.20 -5.74
C TYR A 122 2.39 1.39 -4.94
N GLY A 123 1.22 1.25 -4.28
CA GLY A 123 0.72 2.35 -3.49
C GLY A 123 -0.72 2.18 -3.01
N VAL A 124 -1.17 3.21 -2.31
CA VAL A 124 -2.53 3.37 -1.81
C VAL A 124 -3.05 4.77 -2.17
N ILE A 125 -4.27 4.84 -2.70
CA ILE A 125 -5.02 6.07 -2.90
C ILE A 125 -6.27 5.99 -2.02
N ASN A 126 -6.41 6.94 -1.11
CA ASN A 126 -7.62 7.18 -0.32
C ASN A 126 -8.28 8.46 -0.84
N ALA A 127 -9.21 8.33 -1.77
CA ALA A 127 -9.90 9.45 -2.37
C ALA A 127 -10.98 10.07 -1.47
N LEU A 128 -11.44 9.33 -0.45
CA LEU A 128 -12.39 9.82 0.56
C LEU A 128 -11.77 10.85 1.50
N ASP A 129 -10.51 10.62 1.88
CA ASP A 129 -9.78 11.47 2.82
C ASP A 129 -8.58 12.17 2.16
N ARG A 130 -8.49 12.08 0.82
CA ARG A 130 -7.53 12.82 -0.02
C ARG A 130 -6.05 12.48 0.23
N ALA A 131 -5.78 11.35 0.85
CA ALA A 131 -4.41 10.88 1.15
C ALA A 131 -3.91 9.96 0.05
N VAL A 132 -2.78 10.31 -0.57
CA VAL A 132 -2.23 9.59 -1.72
C VAL A 132 -0.80 9.16 -1.43
N LEU A 133 -0.60 7.87 -1.21
CA LEU A 133 0.70 7.23 -1.09
C LEU A 133 0.97 6.44 -2.37
N TRP A 134 1.25 7.16 -3.47
CA TRP A 134 1.29 6.59 -4.81
C TRP A 134 2.45 7.18 -5.63
N PRO A 135 3.27 6.37 -6.32
CA PRO A 135 4.53 6.79 -6.94
C PRO A 135 4.40 7.33 -8.37
N ASP A 136 3.20 7.60 -8.84
CA ASP A 136 2.93 7.97 -10.23
C ASP A 136 1.69 8.85 -10.35
N GLN A 137 1.38 9.28 -11.57
CA GLN A 137 0.11 9.92 -11.89
C GLN A 137 -1.06 8.94 -11.70
N HIS A 138 -2.23 9.46 -11.38
CA HIS A 138 -3.47 8.71 -11.30
C HIS A 138 -4.66 9.56 -11.75
N GLY A 139 -5.75 8.90 -12.15
CA GLY A 139 -6.98 9.57 -12.58
C GLY A 139 -8.06 9.66 -11.50
N CYS A 140 -7.81 9.19 -10.27
CA CYS A 140 -8.77 9.28 -9.19
C CYS A 140 -9.07 10.73 -8.82
N GLN A 141 -10.32 11.00 -8.49
CA GLN A 141 -10.80 12.31 -7.99
C GLN A 141 -11.34 12.13 -6.56
N PRO A 142 -11.35 13.18 -5.73
CA PRO A 142 -12.03 13.14 -4.45
C PRO A 142 -13.48 12.70 -4.59
N VAL A 143 -13.93 11.81 -3.72
CA VAL A 143 -15.31 11.31 -3.69
C VAL A 143 -15.81 11.23 -2.25
N ASP A 144 -17.12 11.40 -2.05
CA ASP A 144 -17.75 11.27 -0.72
C ASP A 144 -18.15 9.81 -0.43
N LYS A 145 -18.32 9.01 -1.48
CA LYS A 145 -18.67 7.58 -1.42
C LYS A 145 -18.25 6.89 -2.71
N GLY A 146 -17.83 5.63 -2.63
CA GLY A 146 -17.41 4.93 -3.84
C GLY A 146 -17.03 3.47 -3.63
N VAL A 147 -16.30 2.93 -4.60
CA VAL A 147 -15.85 1.54 -4.64
C VAL A 147 -14.44 1.43 -4.08
N GLY A 148 -14.21 0.47 -3.19
CA GLY A 148 -12.86 0.04 -2.83
C GLY A 148 -12.30 -0.93 -3.86
N ILE A 149 -11.10 -0.69 -4.36
CA ILE A 149 -10.41 -1.59 -5.28
C ILE A 149 -9.14 -2.10 -4.63
N ILE A 150 -8.96 -3.43 -4.64
CA ILE A 150 -7.76 -4.10 -4.14
C ILE A 150 -7.17 -4.93 -5.28
N THR A 151 -5.91 -4.70 -5.60
CA THR A 151 -5.19 -5.45 -6.64
C THR A 151 -3.81 -5.88 -6.14
N GLN A 152 -3.34 -7.03 -6.61
CA GLN A 152 -1.97 -7.49 -6.36
C GLN A 152 -0.98 -6.98 -7.42
N SER A 153 -1.48 -6.38 -8.50
CA SER A 153 -0.66 -5.81 -9.57
C SER A 153 -0.69 -4.28 -9.56
N GLY A 154 0.49 -3.66 -9.41
CA GLY A 154 0.64 -2.21 -9.50
C GLY A 154 0.21 -1.65 -10.87
N ASN A 155 0.59 -2.32 -11.97
CA ASN A 155 0.23 -1.90 -13.33
C ASN A 155 -1.28 -1.96 -13.58
N ILE A 156 -1.97 -2.98 -13.07
CA ILE A 156 -3.43 -3.06 -13.16
C ILE A 156 -4.06 -1.95 -12.33
N GLY A 157 -3.58 -1.71 -11.11
CA GLY A 157 -4.02 -0.60 -10.27
C GLY A 157 -3.89 0.74 -10.98
N LEU A 158 -2.71 1.03 -11.55
CA LEU A 158 -2.48 2.25 -12.32
C LEU A 158 -3.47 2.40 -13.48
N ASN A 159 -3.63 1.36 -14.30
CA ASN A 159 -4.56 1.39 -15.43
C ASN A 159 -6.02 1.59 -14.97
N MET A 160 -6.43 0.97 -13.86
CA MET A 160 -7.77 1.15 -13.31
C MET A 160 -8.02 2.58 -12.86
N THR A 161 -7.02 3.27 -12.29
CA THR A 161 -7.17 4.68 -11.90
C THR A 161 -7.32 5.62 -13.09
N MET A 162 -6.78 5.25 -14.26
CA MET A 162 -6.79 6.07 -15.48
C MET A 162 -8.07 5.91 -16.32
N GLN A 163 -9.00 5.04 -15.92
CA GLN A 163 -10.25 4.82 -16.66
C GLN A 163 -11.16 6.05 -16.60
N LYS A 164 -11.82 6.35 -17.72
CA LYS A 164 -12.76 7.47 -17.87
C LYS A 164 -14.23 7.01 -17.88
N VAL A 165 -14.51 5.90 -17.21
CA VAL A 165 -15.87 5.33 -17.16
C VAL A 165 -16.74 5.92 -16.04
N GLY A 166 -16.23 6.88 -15.29
CA GLY A 166 -16.98 7.52 -14.20
C GLY A 166 -17.12 6.65 -12.94
N LEU A 167 -16.29 5.62 -12.77
CA LEU A 167 -16.28 4.81 -11.56
C LEU A 167 -15.75 5.62 -10.37
N PRO A 168 -16.55 5.87 -9.32
CA PRO A 168 -16.08 6.60 -8.14
C PRO A 168 -15.21 5.69 -7.28
N ILE A 169 -13.90 5.78 -7.48
CA ILE A 169 -12.92 4.99 -6.70
C ILE A 169 -12.71 5.69 -5.36
N ALA A 170 -13.21 5.07 -4.27
CA ALA A 170 -13.02 5.52 -2.89
C ALA A 170 -11.63 5.15 -2.36
N TYR A 171 -11.25 3.91 -2.59
CA TYR A 171 -9.95 3.36 -2.23
C TYR A 171 -9.35 2.59 -3.40
N MET A 172 -8.05 2.78 -3.64
CA MET A 172 -7.24 1.92 -4.49
C MET A 172 -6.08 1.39 -3.65
N PHE A 173 -6.01 0.08 -3.46
CA PHE A 173 -4.92 -0.61 -2.78
C PHE A 173 -4.18 -1.52 -3.74
N THR A 174 -2.86 -1.40 -3.79
CA THR A 174 -2.00 -2.43 -4.37
C THR A 174 -1.31 -3.16 -3.22
N MET A 175 -1.35 -4.49 -3.21
CA MET A 175 -0.98 -5.25 -2.02
C MET A 175 0.49 -5.69 -1.95
N GLY A 176 1.17 -5.78 -3.12
CA GLY A 176 2.53 -6.32 -3.17
C GLY A 176 2.60 -7.73 -2.58
N ASN A 177 3.62 -7.98 -1.75
CA ASN A 177 3.89 -9.31 -1.18
C ASN A 177 2.93 -9.73 -0.05
N GLN A 178 2.13 -8.81 0.49
CA GLN A 178 1.21 -9.09 1.61
C GLN A 178 1.94 -9.72 2.82
N ALA A 179 3.06 -9.12 3.22
CA ALA A 179 3.94 -9.70 4.23
C ALA A 179 3.30 -9.77 5.64
N GLN A 180 2.44 -8.79 5.98
CA GLN A 180 1.75 -8.73 7.26
C GLN A 180 0.27 -8.41 7.04
N VAL A 181 -0.05 -7.25 6.45
CA VAL A 181 -1.42 -6.91 6.05
C VAL A 181 -1.74 -7.58 4.73
N ASP A 182 -2.75 -8.43 4.71
CA ASP A 182 -3.22 -9.15 3.53
C ASP A 182 -4.55 -8.57 2.97
N ILE A 183 -5.02 -9.20 1.91
CA ILE A 183 -6.27 -8.81 1.24
C ILE A 183 -7.49 -8.89 2.16
N ALA A 184 -7.55 -9.88 3.08
CA ALA A 184 -8.66 -10.04 4.00
C ALA A 184 -8.70 -8.90 5.01
N ASN A 185 -7.56 -8.49 5.55
CA ASN A 185 -7.46 -7.35 6.46
C ASN A 185 -7.92 -6.05 5.79
N VAL A 186 -7.54 -5.82 4.52
CA VAL A 186 -7.95 -4.61 3.80
C VAL A 186 -9.44 -4.64 3.48
N ILE A 187 -10.01 -5.81 3.13
CA ILE A 187 -11.46 -5.96 2.96
C ILE A 187 -12.18 -5.59 4.27
N ASP A 188 -11.76 -6.16 5.39
CA ASP A 188 -12.38 -5.89 6.69
C ASP A 188 -12.32 -4.41 7.07
N ALA A 189 -11.17 -3.75 6.87
CA ALA A 189 -11.01 -2.33 7.11
C ALA A 189 -11.94 -1.48 6.20
N MET A 190 -12.13 -1.87 4.94
CA MET A 190 -13.06 -1.20 4.04
C MET A 190 -14.52 -1.39 4.44
N LEU A 191 -14.87 -2.54 5.02
CA LEU A 191 -16.23 -2.82 5.48
C LEU A 191 -16.62 -2.00 6.74
N ASP A 192 -15.64 -1.46 7.47
CA ASP A 192 -15.87 -0.54 8.58
C ASP A 192 -16.18 0.89 8.10
N ASP A 193 -15.90 1.22 6.85
CA ASP A 193 -16.18 2.55 6.29
C ASP A 193 -17.53 2.57 5.55
N PRO A 194 -18.57 3.25 6.09
CA PRO A 194 -19.89 3.31 5.48
C PRO A 194 -19.91 4.04 4.12
N ARG A 195 -18.81 4.67 3.74
CA ARG A 195 -18.63 5.34 2.46
C ARG A 195 -18.21 4.37 1.33
N VAL A 196 -17.85 3.12 1.69
CA VAL A 196 -17.56 2.06 0.70
C VAL A 196 -18.87 1.40 0.28
N SER A 197 -19.15 1.41 -1.02
CA SER A 197 -20.41 0.88 -1.60
C SER A 197 -20.28 -0.50 -2.21
N ALA A 198 -19.07 -0.88 -2.64
CA ALA A 198 -18.72 -2.17 -3.22
C ALA A 198 -17.22 -2.38 -3.15
N ILE A 199 -16.75 -3.61 -3.31
CA ILE A 199 -15.33 -3.95 -3.32
C ILE A 199 -15.00 -4.71 -4.62
N GLY A 200 -14.04 -4.19 -5.39
CA GLY A 200 -13.48 -4.84 -6.56
C GLY A 200 -12.13 -5.47 -6.25
N LEU A 201 -11.94 -6.73 -6.61
CA LEU A 201 -10.73 -7.49 -6.35
C LEU A 201 -10.07 -7.97 -7.64
N HIS A 202 -8.77 -7.72 -7.80
CA HIS A 202 -7.92 -8.43 -8.74
C HIS A 202 -6.93 -9.30 -7.96
N ILE A 203 -7.09 -10.62 -8.02
CA ILE A 203 -6.41 -11.58 -7.16
C ILE A 203 -5.47 -12.46 -7.98
N GLU A 204 -4.21 -12.55 -7.56
CA GLU A 204 -3.21 -13.51 -8.04
C GLU A 204 -3.07 -14.69 -7.06
N GLY A 205 -3.08 -14.42 -5.75
CA GLY A 205 -3.06 -15.40 -4.67
C GLY A 205 -3.78 -14.89 -3.42
N ILE A 206 -4.20 -15.80 -2.55
CA ILE A 206 -4.82 -15.49 -1.26
C ILE A 206 -3.99 -16.20 -0.20
N PRO A 207 -3.23 -15.45 0.64
CA PRO A 207 -2.38 -16.06 1.66
C PRO A 207 -3.17 -16.83 2.71
N ASP A 208 -4.30 -16.28 3.17
CA ASP A 208 -5.18 -16.89 4.17
C ASP A 208 -6.62 -17.00 3.64
N LEU A 209 -6.98 -18.21 3.20
CA LEU A 209 -8.33 -18.51 2.71
C LEU A 209 -9.40 -18.45 3.81
N VAL A 210 -9.03 -18.73 5.07
CA VAL A 210 -9.99 -18.72 6.19
C VAL A 210 -10.35 -17.29 6.54
N ALA A 211 -9.36 -16.41 6.65
CA ALA A 211 -9.59 -14.98 6.86
C ALA A 211 -10.35 -14.35 5.69
N PHE A 212 -10.01 -14.72 4.46
CA PHE A 212 -10.71 -14.23 3.27
C PHE A 212 -12.19 -14.66 3.23
N ASP A 213 -12.51 -15.92 3.55
CA ASP A 213 -13.90 -16.40 3.63
C ASP A 213 -14.68 -15.65 4.72
N ALA A 214 -14.07 -15.42 5.88
CA ALA A 214 -14.68 -14.65 6.96
C ALA A 214 -15.01 -13.21 6.52
N ALA A 215 -14.06 -12.52 5.89
CA ALA A 215 -14.26 -11.17 5.35
C ALA A 215 -15.34 -11.14 4.26
N ALA A 216 -15.38 -12.14 3.37
CA ALA A 216 -16.42 -12.25 2.33
C ALA A 216 -17.82 -12.47 2.92
N ARG A 217 -17.94 -13.31 3.96
CA ARG A 217 -19.22 -13.51 4.69
C ARG A 217 -19.66 -12.24 5.41
N ARG A 218 -18.72 -11.50 6.00
CA ARG A 218 -19.01 -10.20 6.61
C ARG A 218 -19.54 -9.20 5.58
N ALA A 219 -18.91 -9.10 4.41
CA ALA A 219 -19.38 -8.26 3.30
C ALA A 219 -20.81 -8.62 2.88
N LEU A 220 -21.09 -9.92 2.76
CA LEU A 220 -22.43 -10.41 2.43
C LEU A 220 -23.47 -9.98 3.49
N SER A 221 -23.13 -10.11 4.79
CA SER A 221 -24.02 -9.71 5.89
C SER A 221 -24.32 -8.20 5.89
N LEU A 222 -23.33 -7.39 5.51
CA LEU A 222 -23.45 -5.93 5.36
C LEU A 222 -24.06 -5.50 4.03
N LYS A 223 -24.36 -6.47 3.11
CA LYS A 223 -24.88 -6.23 1.76
C LYS A 223 -23.95 -5.37 0.89
N ILE A 224 -22.64 -5.45 1.13
CA ILE A 224 -21.62 -4.82 0.31
C ILE A 224 -21.13 -5.85 -0.72
N PRO A 225 -21.40 -5.65 -2.01
CA PRO A 225 -21.01 -6.62 -3.03
C PRO A 225 -19.50 -6.66 -3.22
N ILE A 226 -18.96 -7.88 -3.37
CA ILE A 226 -17.57 -8.12 -3.75
C ILE A 226 -17.57 -8.71 -5.16
N VAL A 227 -16.82 -8.08 -6.08
CA VAL A 227 -16.59 -8.58 -7.44
C VAL A 227 -15.11 -8.94 -7.57
N ALA A 228 -14.80 -10.18 -7.92
CA ALA A 228 -13.43 -10.67 -7.98
C ALA A 228 -13.04 -11.20 -9.36
N ILE A 229 -11.86 -10.82 -9.82
CA ILE A 229 -11.18 -11.42 -10.97
C ILE A 229 -9.96 -12.17 -10.46
N LYS A 230 -9.90 -13.49 -10.64
CA LYS A 230 -8.76 -14.34 -10.28
C LYS A 230 -7.93 -14.64 -11.54
N THR A 231 -6.69 -14.22 -11.51
CA THR A 231 -5.67 -14.50 -12.55
C THR A 231 -4.72 -15.63 -12.10
N GLY A 232 -3.80 -16.06 -12.98
CA GLY A 232 -2.84 -17.09 -12.63
C GLY A 232 -3.42 -18.51 -12.47
N ARG A 233 -4.54 -18.83 -13.13
CA ARG A 233 -5.25 -20.13 -12.97
C ARG A 233 -4.58 -21.31 -13.66
N THR A 234 -3.67 -21.08 -14.59
CA THR A 234 -2.95 -22.14 -15.31
C THR A 234 -1.50 -22.21 -14.88
N PRO A 235 -0.83 -23.38 -14.96
CA PRO A 235 0.59 -23.49 -14.63
C PRO A 235 1.49 -22.54 -15.43
N ALA A 236 1.15 -22.25 -16.68
CA ALA A 236 1.86 -21.28 -17.51
C ALA A 236 1.65 -19.84 -17.02
N ALA A 237 0.41 -19.47 -16.68
CA ALA A 237 0.10 -18.16 -16.13
C ALA A 237 0.67 -17.98 -14.72
N ALA A 238 0.71 -19.04 -13.92
CA ALA A 238 1.36 -19.03 -12.60
C ALA A 238 2.87 -18.74 -12.71
N LYS A 239 3.57 -19.29 -13.71
CA LYS A 239 4.99 -18.98 -13.96
C LYS A 239 5.23 -17.52 -14.34
N ILE A 240 4.29 -16.88 -15.03
CA ILE A 240 4.36 -15.46 -15.37
C ILE A 240 4.06 -14.60 -14.14
N ALA A 241 3.11 -15.00 -13.32
CA ALA A 241 2.78 -14.34 -12.05
C ALA A 241 3.91 -14.47 -11.00
N LEU A 242 4.75 -15.52 -11.08
CA LEU A 242 5.93 -15.69 -10.20
C LEU A 242 6.95 -14.55 -10.27
N SER A 243 6.99 -13.80 -11.37
CA SER A 243 7.80 -12.58 -11.47
C SER A 243 7.14 -11.36 -10.80
N HIS A 244 5.88 -11.46 -10.42
CA HIS A 244 5.10 -10.38 -9.81
C HIS A 244 4.78 -10.60 -8.33
N THR A 245 4.42 -11.80 -7.95
CA THR A 245 4.21 -12.20 -6.55
C THR A 245 4.21 -13.72 -6.49
N SER A 246 5.23 -14.32 -5.90
CA SER A 246 5.29 -15.77 -5.73
C SER A 246 4.35 -16.19 -4.61
N SER A 247 3.09 -16.41 -4.93
CA SER A 247 2.20 -17.12 -4.03
C SER A 247 1.19 -17.91 -4.84
N LEU A 248 1.47 -19.16 -4.95
CA LEU A 248 0.46 -20.18 -5.17
C LEU A 248 0.06 -20.74 -3.83
#